data_3582ea0de6e04c0d8c15fc0439fcd247
#
_entry.id   3582ea0de6e04c0d8c15fc0439fcd247
#
_cell.length_a   1.000
_cell.length_b   1.000
_cell.length_c   1.000
_cell.angle_alpha   90.00
_cell.angle_beta   90.00
_cell.angle_gamma   90.00
#
_symmetry.space_group_name_H-M   'P 1'
#
loop_
_entity.id
_entity.type
_entity.pdbx_description
1 polymer ?
#
loop_
_entity_poly.entity_id
_entity_poly.type
_entity_poly.pdbx_seq_one_letter_code
_entity_poly.pdbx_strand_id
1 'polypeptide(L)'
;MKVERKCKIVSKEQMGDAIYMTLECGDMVRTSFKAPGQFVHVKCGEGLLLRRPISVCSCQENDPQDLLTIVFEVRGEGTQWLANRPVGHSLDVLGLAGNGFTMKPEGRYLLVGGGIGIPPMLGCAQYTSGKSTAILGGRSKDKIILNDRFEEECAKVLVATDDGSLGHHGFVDALVRQELSENNHYDAVLACGPKPMLRNVAKVAEEFGIPCQVSMEERMGCGVGACLVCACDMADGSRKHVCKDGPVFDSKEVDWNA
;
A
#
# COMPACT_ATOMS: atom_id res chain seq x y z
N MET A 1 -19.54 0.46 7.80
CA MET A 1 -19.94 -0.97 7.67
C MET A 1 -19.11 -1.54 6.53
N LYS A 2 -18.47 -2.71 6.71
CA LYS A 2 -17.72 -3.33 5.61
C LYS A 2 -18.70 -3.84 4.56
N VAL A 3 -18.46 -3.50 3.29
CA VAL A 3 -19.40 -3.75 2.20
C VAL A 3 -18.82 -4.86 1.32
N GLU A 4 -19.65 -5.86 0.98
CA GLU A 4 -19.33 -6.88 -0.02
C GLU A 4 -20.00 -6.49 -1.35
N ARG A 5 -19.22 -6.48 -2.43
CA ARG A 5 -19.69 -6.11 -3.77
C ARG A 5 -19.15 -7.07 -4.83
N LYS A 6 -19.92 -7.22 -5.89
CA LYS A 6 -19.45 -7.77 -7.16
C LYS A 6 -18.79 -6.65 -7.95
N CYS A 7 -17.48 -6.75 -8.15
CA CYS A 7 -16.67 -5.75 -8.83
C CYS A 7 -16.23 -6.30 -10.18
N LYS A 8 -16.51 -5.58 -11.27
CA LYS A 8 -16.19 -6.00 -12.63
C LYS A 8 -14.77 -5.55 -13.00
N ILE A 9 -13.96 -6.43 -13.53
CA ILE A 9 -12.64 -6.09 -14.09
C ILE A 9 -12.86 -5.28 -15.37
N VAL A 10 -12.39 -4.04 -15.41
CA VAL A 10 -12.51 -3.16 -16.57
C VAL A 10 -11.19 -2.98 -17.33
N SER A 11 -10.08 -3.12 -16.63
CA SER A 11 -8.77 -3.17 -17.27
C SER A 11 -7.81 -4.07 -16.50
N LYS A 12 -6.82 -4.59 -17.21
CA LYS A 12 -5.76 -5.40 -16.63
C LYS A 12 -4.49 -5.22 -17.46
N GLU A 13 -3.37 -4.97 -16.77
CA GLU A 13 -2.06 -4.79 -17.36
C GLU A 13 -1.01 -5.59 -16.57
N GLN A 14 -0.06 -6.20 -17.28
CA GLN A 14 1.10 -6.86 -16.68
C GLN A 14 2.23 -5.83 -16.51
N MET A 15 2.74 -5.69 -15.29
CA MET A 15 3.87 -4.82 -14.96
C MET A 15 4.98 -5.65 -14.30
N GLY A 16 5.93 -6.16 -15.07
CA GLY A 16 6.90 -7.13 -14.56
C GLY A 16 6.19 -8.36 -13.98
N ASP A 17 6.45 -8.69 -12.72
CA ASP A 17 5.79 -9.81 -12.01
C ASP A 17 4.45 -9.41 -11.37
N ALA A 18 4.08 -8.13 -11.44
CA ALA A 18 2.84 -7.62 -10.86
C ALA A 18 1.73 -7.49 -11.92
N ILE A 19 0.50 -7.59 -11.45
CA ILE A 19 -0.72 -7.32 -12.22
C ILE A 19 -1.36 -6.04 -11.69
N TYR A 20 -1.52 -5.06 -12.57
CA TYR A 20 -2.32 -3.86 -12.35
C TYR A 20 -3.74 -4.13 -12.84
N MET A 21 -4.74 -3.99 -11.99
CA MET A 21 -6.12 -4.36 -12.28
C MET A 21 -7.06 -3.29 -11.77
N THR A 22 -7.89 -2.74 -12.67
CA THR A 22 -8.93 -1.76 -12.32
C THR A 22 -10.30 -2.43 -12.32
N LEU A 23 -11.09 -2.12 -11.29
CA LEU A 23 -12.39 -2.70 -11.00
C LEU A 23 -13.45 -1.60 -10.98
N GLU A 24 -14.58 -1.82 -11.65
CA GLU A 24 -15.85 -1.11 -11.35
C GLU A 24 -16.47 -1.74 -10.11
N CYS A 25 -16.72 -0.97 -9.08
CA CYS A 25 -17.14 -1.46 -7.76
C CYS A 25 -18.41 -0.78 -7.20
N GLY A 26 -19.28 -0.27 -8.08
CA GLY A 26 -20.53 0.39 -7.70
C GLY A 26 -20.27 1.68 -6.92
N ASP A 27 -20.79 1.75 -5.72
CA ASP A 27 -20.66 2.87 -4.79
C ASP A 27 -19.61 2.62 -3.67
N MET A 28 -18.74 1.62 -3.84
CA MET A 28 -17.87 1.16 -2.77
C MET A 28 -16.88 2.24 -2.31
N VAL A 29 -16.34 3.03 -3.22
CA VAL A 29 -15.41 4.12 -2.88
C VAL A 29 -16.16 5.20 -2.14
N ARG A 30 -17.23 5.74 -2.69
CA ARG A 30 -18.06 6.81 -2.08
C ARG A 30 -18.56 6.45 -0.68
N THR A 31 -18.85 5.18 -0.43
CA THR A 31 -19.45 4.74 0.84
C THR A 31 -18.45 4.25 1.87
N SER A 32 -17.22 3.85 1.45
CA SER A 32 -16.29 3.12 2.34
C SER A 32 -14.86 3.65 2.31
N PHE A 33 -14.48 4.47 1.34
CA PHE A 33 -13.15 5.09 1.32
C PHE A 33 -13.03 6.10 2.46
N LYS A 34 -11.92 6.03 3.18
CA LYS A 34 -11.59 6.95 4.28
C LYS A 34 -10.28 7.66 4.02
N ALA A 35 -9.27 6.90 3.60
CA ALA A 35 -7.93 7.42 3.33
C ALA A 35 -7.12 6.42 2.49
N PRO A 36 -6.08 6.86 1.76
CA PRO A 36 -5.10 5.96 1.14
C PRO A 36 -4.47 5.02 2.17
N GLY A 37 -4.07 3.82 1.73
CA GLY A 37 -3.53 2.77 2.61
C GLY A 37 -4.55 1.74 3.08
N GLN A 38 -5.85 1.89 2.76
CA GLN A 38 -6.84 0.84 2.94
C GLN A 38 -6.60 -0.33 1.97
N PHE A 39 -7.23 -1.47 2.24
CA PHE A 39 -7.12 -2.69 1.44
C PHE A 39 -8.49 -3.30 1.13
N VAL A 40 -8.52 -4.23 0.19
CA VAL A 40 -9.66 -5.08 -0.12
C VAL A 40 -9.34 -6.55 0.12
N HIS A 41 -10.37 -7.35 0.38
CA HIS A 41 -10.30 -8.81 0.50
C HIS A 41 -11.01 -9.45 -0.70
N VAL A 42 -10.26 -10.02 -1.62
CA VAL A 42 -10.78 -10.61 -2.87
C VAL A 42 -10.97 -12.11 -2.70
N LYS A 43 -12.15 -12.63 -3.04
CA LYS A 43 -12.42 -14.06 -3.09
C LYS A 43 -11.80 -14.63 -4.38
N CYS A 44 -10.96 -15.64 -4.22
CA CYS A 44 -10.19 -16.24 -5.29
C CYS A 44 -10.60 -17.71 -5.49
N GLY A 45 -11.51 -17.93 -6.44
CA GLY A 45 -11.91 -19.28 -6.86
C GLY A 45 -12.85 -20.02 -5.91
N GLU A 46 -13.38 -21.14 -6.42
CA GLU A 46 -14.08 -22.14 -5.65
C GLU A 46 -13.04 -23.10 -5.04
N GLY A 47 -13.18 -23.45 -3.76
CA GLY A 47 -12.23 -24.33 -3.05
C GLY A 47 -11.08 -23.60 -2.36
N LEU A 48 -10.83 -22.32 -2.64
CA LEU A 48 -9.89 -21.51 -1.89
C LEU A 48 -10.62 -20.83 -0.72
N LEU A 49 -10.42 -21.36 0.49
CA LEU A 49 -11.16 -20.95 1.68
C LEU A 49 -10.97 -19.48 2.03
N LEU A 50 -9.73 -18.97 1.95
CA LEU A 50 -9.42 -17.62 2.38
C LEU A 50 -9.44 -16.62 1.21
N ARG A 51 -9.99 -15.45 1.44
CA ARG A 51 -9.84 -14.27 0.57
C ARG A 51 -8.38 -13.79 0.58
N ARG A 52 -7.98 -13.03 -0.42
CA ARG A 52 -6.64 -12.43 -0.51
C ARG A 52 -6.73 -10.94 -0.18
N PRO A 53 -6.03 -10.50 0.89
CA PRO A 53 -5.91 -9.08 1.17
C PRO A 53 -4.98 -8.45 0.12
N ILE A 54 -5.43 -7.36 -0.48
CA ILE A 54 -4.64 -6.60 -1.46
C ILE A 54 -4.82 -5.13 -1.13
N SER A 55 -3.71 -4.43 -0.93
CA SER A 55 -3.72 -2.99 -0.70
C SER A 55 -4.28 -2.26 -1.93
N VAL A 56 -5.05 -1.22 -1.68
CA VAL A 56 -5.57 -0.36 -2.73
C VAL A 56 -4.46 0.53 -3.26
N CYS A 57 -4.28 0.53 -4.58
CA CYS A 57 -3.35 1.40 -5.27
C CYS A 57 -3.94 2.79 -5.47
N SER A 58 -5.18 2.85 -6.00
CA SER A 58 -5.91 4.10 -6.19
C SER A 58 -7.42 3.88 -6.14
N CYS A 59 -8.13 4.95 -5.80
CA CYS A 59 -9.59 5.01 -5.80
C CYS A 59 -10.03 6.25 -6.59
N GLN A 60 -11.11 6.10 -7.35
CA GLN A 60 -11.75 7.20 -8.04
C GLN A 60 -13.26 7.09 -7.89
N GLU A 61 -13.85 8.13 -7.32
CA GLU A 61 -15.31 8.30 -7.37
C GLU A 61 -15.73 8.61 -8.80
N ASN A 62 -16.64 7.84 -9.35
CA ASN A 62 -17.12 7.98 -10.72
C ASN A 62 -18.56 7.49 -10.83
N ASP A 63 -19.51 8.40 -11.07
CA ASP A 63 -20.92 8.07 -11.19
C ASP A 63 -21.24 7.47 -12.57
N PRO A 64 -21.96 6.35 -12.69
CA PRO A 64 -22.58 5.56 -11.60
C PRO A 64 -21.63 4.52 -10.96
N GLN A 65 -20.44 4.30 -11.46
CA GLN A 65 -19.54 3.23 -11.05
C GLN A 65 -18.20 3.79 -10.56
N ASP A 66 -17.93 3.65 -9.26
CA ASP A 66 -16.62 3.95 -8.70
C ASP A 66 -15.57 3.01 -9.25
N LEU A 67 -14.34 3.53 -9.43
CA LEU A 67 -13.20 2.76 -9.87
C LEU A 67 -12.24 2.50 -8.71
N LEU A 68 -11.78 1.28 -8.62
CA LEU A 68 -10.82 0.80 -7.64
C LEU A 68 -9.67 0.10 -8.35
N THR A 69 -8.44 0.50 -8.10
CA THR A 69 -7.26 -0.16 -8.66
C THR A 69 -6.51 -0.91 -7.60
N ILE A 70 -6.21 -2.16 -7.89
CA ILE A 70 -5.35 -3.04 -7.11
C ILE A 70 -4.14 -3.47 -7.93
N VAL A 71 -3.00 -3.62 -7.25
CA VAL A 71 -1.78 -4.16 -7.85
C VAL A 71 -1.28 -5.29 -6.96
N PHE A 72 -0.98 -6.45 -7.55
CA PHE A 72 -0.56 -7.63 -6.81
C PHE A 72 0.44 -8.48 -7.59
N GLU A 73 1.34 -9.14 -6.87
CA GLU A 73 2.22 -10.16 -7.43
C GLU A 73 1.55 -11.54 -7.42
N VAL A 74 1.91 -12.38 -8.39
CA VAL A 74 1.48 -13.78 -8.41
C VAL A 74 2.40 -14.60 -7.52
N ARG A 75 1.93 -14.92 -6.29
CA ARG A 75 2.71 -15.65 -5.28
C ARG A 75 2.17 -17.04 -4.94
N GLY A 76 0.95 -17.37 -5.34
CA GLY A 76 0.31 -18.64 -5.03
C GLY A 76 -1.02 -18.81 -5.74
N GLU A 77 -1.72 -19.92 -5.50
CA GLU A 77 -2.93 -20.31 -6.22
C GLU A 77 -4.00 -19.23 -6.31
N GLY A 78 -4.24 -18.49 -5.21
CA GLY A 78 -5.26 -17.44 -5.19
C GLY A 78 -4.91 -16.26 -6.09
N THR A 79 -3.68 -15.75 -6.03
CA THR A 79 -3.23 -14.66 -6.89
C THR A 79 -3.04 -15.12 -8.34
N GLN A 80 -2.66 -16.38 -8.57
CA GLN A 80 -2.65 -16.99 -9.91
C GLN A 80 -4.05 -17.09 -10.50
N TRP A 81 -5.03 -17.53 -9.69
CA TRP A 81 -6.44 -17.56 -10.12
C TRP A 81 -6.90 -16.15 -10.50
N LEU A 82 -6.61 -15.15 -9.67
CA LEU A 82 -7.00 -13.75 -9.91
C LEU A 82 -6.34 -13.18 -11.18
N ALA A 83 -5.04 -13.43 -11.37
CA ALA A 83 -4.29 -13.00 -12.54
C ALA A 83 -4.86 -13.56 -13.86
N ASN A 84 -5.44 -14.75 -13.81
CA ASN A 84 -6.03 -15.43 -14.98
C ASN A 84 -7.46 -14.94 -15.30
N ARG A 85 -8.06 -14.06 -14.50
CA ARG A 85 -9.42 -13.56 -14.82
C ARG A 85 -9.39 -12.59 -16.00
N PRO A 86 -10.27 -12.77 -16.99
CA PRO A 86 -10.36 -11.85 -18.12
C PRO A 86 -11.04 -10.53 -17.71
N VAL A 87 -10.78 -9.48 -18.47
CA VAL A 87 -11.60 -8.27 -18.44
C VAL A 87 -13.08 -8.64 -18.67
N GLY A 88 -13.97 -7.99 -17.94
CA GLY A 88 -15.40 -8.31 -17.91
C GLY A 88 -15.81 -9.31 -16.84
N HIS A 89 -14.88 -10.07 -16.24
CA HIS A 89 -15.18 -10.97 -15.12
C HIS A 89 -15.53 -10.21 -13.84
N SER A 90 -16.50 -10.72 -13.09
CA SER A 90 -16.91 -10.14 -11.81
C SER A 90 -16.22 -10.85 -10.63
N LEU A 91 -15.53 -10.08 -9.82
CA LEU A 91 -14.89 -10.54 -8.58
C LEU A 91 -15.80 -10.26 -7.38
N ASP A 92 -15.73 -11.12 -6.39
CA ASP A 92 -16.35 -10.93 -5.08
C ASP A 92 -15.33 -10.24 -4.16
N VAL A 93 -15.60 -8.97 -3.82
CA VAL A 93 -14.68 -8.08 -3.10
C VAL A 93 -15.34 -7.61 -1.80
N LEU A 94 -14.68 -7.84 -0.69
CA LEU A 94 -15.01 -7.28 0.62
C LEU A 94 -14.07 -6.10 0.90
N GLY A 95 -14.60 -4.96 1.15
CA GLY A 95 -13.81 -3.74 1.45
C GLY A 95 -14.65 -2.48 1.31
N LEU A 96 -14.04 -1.30 1.33
CA LEU A 96 -12.67 -0.96 1.72
C LEU A 96 -12.47 -1.22 3.22
N ALA A 97 -11.41 -1.90 3.57
CA ALA A 97 -11.15 -2.36 4.93
C ALA A 97 -9.89 -1.69 5.53
N GLY A 98 -9.81 -1.73 6.86
CA GLY A 98 -8.72 -1.12 7.62
C GLY A 98 -8.79 0.40 7.72
N ASN A 99 -7.78 0.96 8.37
CA ASN A 99 -7.56 2.39 8.54
C ASN A 99 -6.37 2.78 7.65
N GLY A 100 -6.56 3.80 6.81
CA GLY A 100 -5.50 4.33 5.95
C GLY A 100 -4.55 5.28 6.69
N PHE A 101 -3.68 5.92 5.94
CA PHE A 101 -2.75 6.93 6.45
C PHE A 101 -3.52 8.18 6.92
N THR A 102 -3.07 8.75 8.03
CA THR A 102 -3.56 10.05 8.49
C THR A 102 -2.86 11.14 7.69
N MET A 103 -3.59 11.75 6.77
CA MET A 103 -3.07 12.72 5.80
C MET A 103 -4.01 13.91 5.64
N LYS A 104 -3.47 15.02 5.14
CA LYS A 104 -4.22 16.19 4.66
C LYS A 104 -3.90 16.45 3.20
N PRO A 105 -4.86 16.87 2.35
CA PRO A 105 -4.62 17.15 0.93
C PRO A 105 -3.54 18.22 0.69
N GLU A 106 -3.44 19.19 1.60
CA GLU A 106 -2.45 20.26 1.57
C GLU A 106 -1.09 19.87 2.16
N GLY A 107 -1.01 18.69 2.82
CA GLY A 107 0.19 18.22 3.51
C GLY A 107 1.32 17.83 2.54
N ARG A 108 2.53 17.83 3.06
CA ARG A 108 3.76 17.44 2.36
C ARG A 108 4.36 16.21 3.01
N TYR A 109 4.40 15.11 2.27
CA TYR A 109 4.82 13.82 2.81
C TYR A 109 6.02 13.24 2.06
N LEU A 110 6.85 12.51 2.80
CA LEU A 110 7.86 11.64 2.21
C LEU A 110 7.26 10.23 2.10
N LEU A 111 6.94 9.81 0.88
CA LEU A 111 6.29 8.55 0.57
C LEU A 111 7.35 7.49 0.27
N VAL A 112 7.41 6.42 1.04
CA VAL A 112 8.43 5.37 0.87
C VAL A 112 7.75 4.04 0.56
N GLY A 113 7.94 3.55 -0.67
CA GLY A 113 7.39 2.29 -1.14
C GLY A 113 8.47 1.26 -1.45
N GLY A 114 8.34 0.02 -0.97
CA GLY A 114 9.27 -1.07 -1.26
C GLY A 114 8.61 -2.30 -1.89
N GLY A 115 9.05 -2.70 -3.08
CA GLY A 115 8.48 -3.84 -3.80
C GLY A 115 6.98 -3.69 -4.02
N ILE A 116 6.17 -4.68 -3.60
CA ILE A 116 4.70 -4.60 -3.73
C ILE A 116 4.06 -3.59 -2.75
N GLY A 117 4.84 -2.93 -1.90
CA GLY A 117 4.41 -1.78 -1.11
C GLY A 117 4.45 -0.45 -1.89
N ILE A 118 5.00 -0.40 -3.10
CA ILE A 118 4.98 0.78 -3.98
C ILE A 118 3.55 1.20 -4.36
N PRO A 119 2.66 0.31 -4.85
CA PRO A 119 1.33 0.68 -5.31
C PRO A 119 0.47 1.47 -4.31
N PRO A 120 0.35 1.10 -3.02
CA PRO A 120 -0.45 1.88 -2.08
C PRO A 120 0.08 3.30 -1.83
N MET A 121 1.38 3.56 -2.07
CA MET A 121 1.95 4.91 -1.98
C MET A 121 1.50 5.82 -3.13
N LEU A 122 1.10 5.25 -4.28
CA LEU A 122 0.57 6.05 -5.38
C LEU A 122 -0.76 6.72 -4.98
N GLY A 123 -1.63 6.03 -4.26
CA GLY A 123 -2.85 6.62 -3.71
C GLY A 123 -2.57 7.78 -2.75
N CYS A 124 -1.47 7.71 -1.97
CA CYS A 124 -1.02 8.81 -1.13
C CYS A 124 -0.50 10.00 -1.97
N ALA A 125 0.24 9.73 -3.05
CA ALA A 125 0.74 10.75 -3.98
C ALA A 125 -0.42 11.51 -4.63
N GLN A 126 -1.40 10.80 -5.17
CA GLN A 126 -2.62 11.37 -5.76
C GLN A 126 -3.42 12.22 -4.77
N TYR A 127 -3.49 11.78 -3.52
CA TYR A 127 -4.22 12.52 -2.47
C TYR A 127 -3.61 13.90 -2.19
N THR A 128 -2.31 14.08 -2.38
CA THR A 128 -1.59 15.34 -2.14
C THR A 128 -1.26 16.15 -3.39
N SER A 129 -1.52 15.60 -4.58
CA SER A 129 -1.41 16.28 -5.89
C SER A 129 -0.13 17.12 -6.06
N GLY A 130 1.01 16.47 -6.31
CA GLY A 130 2.28 17.12 -6.65
C GLY A 130 3.07 17.72 -5.48
N LYS A 131 2.66 17.56 -4.23
CA LYS A 131 3.35 18.18 -3.07
C LYS A 131 4.32 17.24 -2.36
N SER A 132 4.15 15.94 -2.54
CA SER A 132 4.93 14.91 -1.86
C SER A 132 6.18 14.52 -2.64
N THR A 133 7.17 13.97 -1.94
CA THR A 133 8.33 13.30 -2.54
C THR A 133 8.17 11.81 -2.39
N ALA A 134 8.40 11.03 -3.44
CA ALA A 134 8.37 9.58 -3.40
C ALA A 134 9.79 8.98 -3.43
N ILE A 135 10.02 7.93 -2.62
CA ILE A 135 11.20 7.08 -2.66
C ILE A 135 10.74 5.65 -2.93
N LEU A 136 11.11 5.11 -4.10
CA LEU A 136 10.72 3.80 -4.55
C LEU A 136 11.89 2.82 -4.43
N GLY A 137 11.68 1.70 -3.75
CA GLY A 137 12.71 0.69 -3.51
C GLY A 137 12.39 -0.67 -4.12
N GLY A 138 13.41 -1.33 -4.65
CA GLY A 138 13.30 -2.68 -5.17
C GLY A 138 14.65 -3.40 -5.22
N ARG A 139 14.61 -4.72 -5.44
CA ARG A 139 15.86 -5.51 -5.60
C ARG A 139 16.62 -5.10 -6.86
N SER A 140 15.91 -4.79 -7.94
CA SER A 140 16.42 -4.47 -9.27
C SER A 140 15.43 -3.57 -10.01
N LYS A 141 15.84 -2.98 -11.14
CA LYS A 141 15.02 -2.06 -11.94
C LYS A 141 13.67 -2.63 -12.36
N ASP A 142 13.59 -3.93 -12.65
CA ASP A 142 12.36 -4.62 -13.06
C ASP A 142 11.34 -4.79 -11.91
N LYS A 143 11.74 -4.51 -10.66
CA LYS A 143 10.89 -4.46 -9.47
C LYS A 143 10.40 -3.05 -9.13
N ILE A 144 10.89 -2.04 -9.83
CA ILE A 144 10.38 -0.67 -9.70
C ILE A 144 9.20 -0.51 -10.67
N ILE A 145 8.01 -0.56 -10.12
CA ILE A 145 6.77 -0.43 -10.88
C ILE A 145 6.15 0.96 -10.65
N LEU A 146 5.35 1.45 -11.60
CA LEU A 146 4.59 2.70 -11.50
C LEU A 146 5.46 3.97 -11.42
N ASN A 147 6.76 3.91 -11.70
CA ASN A 147 7.66 5.08 -11.60
C ASN A 147 7.10 6.30 -12.35
N ASP A 148 6.70 6.12 -13.62
CA ASP A 148 6.19 7.21 -14.47
C ASP A 148 4.94 7.87 -13.85
N ARG A 149 4.07 7.07 -13.21
CA ARG A 149 2.88 7.59 -12.51
C ARG A 149 3.23 8.39 -11.26
N PHE A 150 4.30 8.01 -10.55
CA PHE A 150 4.80 8.81 -9.43
C PHE A 150 5.43 10.12 -9.91
N GLU A 151 6.10 10.12 -11.06
CA GLU A 151 6.65 11.35 -11.66
C GLU A 151 5.56 12.35 -12.04
N GLU A 152 4.36 11.88 -12.42
CA GLU A 152 3.19 12.74 -12.69
C GLU A 152 2.56 13.29 -11.39
N GLU A 153 2.62 12.55 -10.27
CA GLU A 153 1.87 12.85 -9.05
C GLU A 153 2.72 13.43 -7.91
N CYS A 154 4.05 13.44 -8.03
CA CYS A 154 4.96 13.89 -6.99
C CYS A 154 5.83 15.06 -7.44
N ALA A 155 6.24 15.90 -6.49
CA ALA A 155 7.22 16.97 -6.75
C ALA A 155 8.62 16.41 -7.07
N LYS A 156 8.94 15.23 -6.54
CA LYS A 156 10.23 14.56 -6.72
C LYS A 156 10.05 13.07 -6.57
N VAL A 157 10.74 12.30 -7.40
CA VAL A 157 10.81 10.83 -7.28
C VAL A 157 12.27 10.41 -7.19
N LEU A 158 12.58 9.59 -6.22
CA LEU A 158 13.89 8.97 -6.01
C LEU A 158 13.75 7.46 -6.07
N VAL A 159 14.74 6.77 -6.61
CA VAL A 159 14.73 5.32 -6.74
C VAL A 159 15.98 4.73 -6.12
N ALA A 160 15.82 3.63 -5.38
CA ALA A 160 16.91 2.80 -4.89
C ALA A 160 16.72 1.34 -5.34
N THR A 161 17.79 0.72 -5.80
CA THR A 161 17.80 -0.72 -6.10
C THR A 161 18.96 -1.41 -5.39
N ASP A 162 18.70 -2.58 -4.84
CA ASP A 162 19.70 -3.33 -4.07
C ASP A 162 20.92 -3.68 -4.93
N ASP A 163 20.71 -3.95 -6.23
CA ASP A 163 21.75 -4.31 -7.20
C ASP A 163 22.36 -3.10 -7.94
N GLY A 164 21.86 -1.88 -7.70
CA GLY A 164 22.32 -0.66 -8.38
C GLY A 164 21.91 -0.54 -9.85
N SER A 165 20.97 -1.36 -10.34
CA SER A 165 20.55 -1.35 -11.75
C SER A 165 19.70 -0.13 -12.12
N LEU A 166 19.17 0.62 -11.14
CA LEU A 166 18.46 1.88 -11.32
C LEU A 166 18.57 2.75 -10.06
N GLY A 167 18.88 4.04 -10.25
CA GLY A 167 18.93 5.03 -9.18
C GLY A 167 20.08 4.80 -8.19
N HIS A 168 19.80 4.96 -6.90
CA HIS A 168 20.76 4.73 -5.83
C HIS A 168 21.04 3.23 -5.65
N HIS A 169 22.33 2.87 -5.59
CA HIS A 169 22.73 1.49 -5.27
C HIS A 169 22.66 1.28 -3.76
N GLY A 170 21.68 0.53 -3.29
CA GLY A 170 21.46 0.26 -1.88
C GLY A 170 19.99 0.36 -1.46
N PHE A 171 19.75 0.62 -0.19
CA PHE A 171 18.42 0.62 0.41
C PHE A 171 17.81 2.02 0.47
N VAL A 172 16.49 2.07 0.54
CA VAL A 172 15.71 3.32 0.57
C VAL A 172 16.01 4.20 1.79
N ASP A 173 16.40 3.64 2.91
CA ASP A 173 16.71 4.38 4.15
C ASP A 173 17.88 5.34 3.97
N ALA A 174 18.84 5.03 3.09
CA ALA A 174 19.91 5.96 2.70
C ALA A 174 19.34 7.22 2.02
N LEU A 175 18.41 7.04 1.07
CA LEU A 175 17.74 8.15 0.39
C LEU A 175 16.80 8.92 1.35
N VAL A 176 16.09 8.23 2.25
CA VAL A 176 15.29 8.88 3.30
C VAL A 176 16.17 9.78 4.16
N ARG A 177 17.32 9.28 4.60
CA ARG A 177 18.29 10.05 5.40
C ARG A 177 18.81 11.27 4.63
N GLN A 178 19.19 11.09 3.38
CA GLN A 178 19.65 12.18 2.53
C GLN A 178 18.55 13.23 2.38
N GLU A 179 17.34 12.84 1.98
CA GLU A 179 16.22 13.76 1.76
C GLU A 179 15.85 14.54 3.02
N LEU A 180 15.81 13.89 4.18
CA LEU A 180 15.50 14.55 5.44
C LEU A 180 16.63 15.47 5.93
N SER A 181 17.88 15.19 5.57
CA SER A 181 19.02 16.07 5.89
C SER A 181 19.04 17.35 5.04
N GLU A 182 18.60 17.23 3.78
CA GLU A 182 18.54 18.36 2.83
C GLU A 182 17.25 19.19 3.01
N ASN A 183 16.15 18.53 3.42
CA ASN A 183 14.81 19.09 3.42
C ASN A 183 13.92 18.39 4.46
N ASN A 184 13.84 18.96 5.66
CA ASN A 184 13.07 18.39 6.77
C ASN A 184 11.65 18.99 6.94
N HIS A 185 11.09 19.60 5.90
CA HIS A 185 9.76 20.22 5.94
C HIS A 185 8.63 19.26 5.54
N TYR A 186 8.71 18.01 5.98
CA TYR A 186 7.67 17.01 5.80
C TYR A 186 6.77 16.93 7.03
N ASP A 187 5.46 16.86 6.81
CA ASP A 187 4.49 16.64 7.90
C ASP A 187 4.61 15.23 8.48
N ALA A 188 4.96 14.24 7.64
CA ALA A 188 5.27 12.87 8.06
C ALA A 188 6.01 12.09 6.97
N VAL A 189 6.67 10.99 7.38
CA VAL A 189 7.10 9.89 6.51
C VAL A 189 6.00 8.84 6.49
N LEU A 190 5.57 8.41 5.31
CA LEU A 190 4.58 7.36 5.10
C LEU A 190 5.26 6.19 4.38
N ALA A 191 5.22 5.00 4.96
CA ALA A 191 5.97 3.87 4.40
C ALA A 191 5.12 2.60 4.26
N CYS A 192 5.33 1.88 3.15
CA CYS A 192 4.76 0.56 2.89
C CYS A 192 5.79 -0.34 2.22
N GLY A 193 5.98 -1.55 2.72
CA GLY A 193 6.96 -2.50 2.19
C GLY A 193 7.37 -3.57 3.21
N PRO A 194 8.49 -4.28 2.98
CA PRO A 194 8.98 -5.31 3.88
C PRO A 194 9.30 -4.79 5.29
N LYS A 195 8.97 -5.58 6.33
CA LYS A 195 9.19 -5.21 7.76
C LYS A 195 10.60 -4.66 8.05
N PRO A 196 11.71 -5.25 7.54
CA PRO A 196 13.04 -4.68 7.75
C PRO A 196 13.22 -3.28 7.16
N MET A 197 12.64 -3.00 5.97
CA MET A 197 12.64 -1.67 5.36
C MET A 197 11.87 -0.68 6.22
N LEU A 198 10.65 -1.03 6.65
CA LEU A 198 9.82 -0.19 7.50
C LEU A 198 10.53 0.18 8.81
N ARG A 199 11.18 -0.79 9.45
CA ARG A 199 11.98 -0.58 10.67
C ARG A 199 13.10 0.45 10.45
N ASN A 200 13.85 0.31 9.36
CA ASN A 200 14.96 1.23 9.06
C ASN A 200 14.45 2.64 8.73
N VAL A 201 13.39 2.73 7.93
CA VAL A 201 12.75 4.02 7.61
C VAL A 201 12.22 4.71 8.88
N ALA A 202 11.54 3.96 9.75
CA ALA A 202 11.03 4.48 11.02
C ALA A 202 12.16 5.02 11.91
N LYS A 203 13.29 4.28 12.00
CA LYS A 203 14.47 4.70 12.75
C LYS A 203 15.05 6.01 12.20
N VAL A 204 15.19 6.13 10.89
CA VAL A 204 15.69 7.37 10.27
C VAL A 204 14.73 8.52 10.54
N ALA A 205 13.42 8.34 10.36
CA ALA A 205 12.44 9.39 10.65
C ALA A 205 12.49 9.85 12.11
N GLU A 206 12.67 8.92 13.06
CA GLU A 206 12.83 9.24 14.49
C GLU A 206 14.08 10.06 14.76
N GLU A 207 15.22 9.73 14.16
CA GLU A 207 16.48 10.48 14.28
C GLU A 207 16.34 11.95 13.84
N PHE A 208 15.47 12.21 12.85
CA PHE A 208 15.17 13.57 12.36
C PHE A 208 13.97 14.22 13.07
N GLY A 209 13.31 13.52 13.99
CA GLY A 209 12.14 14.02 14.72
C GLY A 209 10.88 14.15 13.87
N ILE A 210 10.79 13.49 12.73
CA ILE A 210 9.64 13.52 11.81
C ILE A 210 8.68 12.37 12.16
N PRO A 211 7.35 12.63 12.28
CA PRO A 211 6.37 11.57 12.46
C PRO A 211 6.45 10.53 11.34
N CYS A 212 6.30 9.25 11.68
CA CYS A 212 6.34 8.17 10.71
C CYS A 212 5.16 7.24 10.87
N GLN A 213 4.43 6.97 9.78
CA GLN A 213 3.36 6.00 9.72
C GLN A 213 3.77 4.85 8.80
N VAL A 214 3.50 3.62 9.23
CA VAL A 214 3.89 2.40 8.53
C VAL A 214 2.68 1.52 8.26
N SER A 215 2.57 1.01 7.03
CA SER A 215 1.56 0.02 6.65
C SER A 215 2.11 -1.38 6.90
N MET A 216 1.58 -2.05 7.93
CA MET A 216 1.99 -3.39 8.32
C MET A 216 1.25 -4.46 7.53
N GLU A 217 1.93 -5.57 7.28
CA GLU A 217 1.39 -6.75 6.61
C GLU A 217 1.41 -7.94 7.55
N GLU A 218 0.25 -8.61 7.69
CA GLU A 218 0.11 -9.86 8.44
C GLU A 218 -0.79 -10.84 7.69
N ARG A 219 -0.66 -12.14 8.01
CA ARG A 219 -1.57 -13.16 7.48
C ARG A 219 -3.00 -12.85 7.89
N MET A 220 -3.92 -12.86 6.95
CA MET A 220 -5.32 -12.55 7.23
C MET A 220 -6.22 -13.75 6.97
N GLY A 221 -7.10 -14.03 7.93
CA GLY A 221 -8.22 -14.99 7.77
C GLY A 221 -9.49 -14.23 7.37
N CYS A 222 -10.15 -13.57 8.33
CA CYS A 222 -11.47 -12.96 8.12
C CYS A 222 -11.45 -11.56 7.48
N GLY A 223 -10.39 -10.77 7.66
CA GLY A 223 -10.31 -9.38 7.20
C GLY A 223 -11.23 -8.39 7.93
N VAL A 224 -11.93 -8.83 9.00
CA VAL A 224 -12.97 -8.04 9.71
C VAL A 224 -12.74 -7.90 11.22
N GLY A 225 -11.57 -8.40 11.72
CA GLY A 225 -11.22 -8.30 13.14
C GLY A 225 -11.84 -9.40 14.04
N ALA A 226 -12.39 -10.48 13.48
CA ALA A 226 -13.07 -11.53 14.26
C ALA A 226 -12.19 -12.73 14.59
N CYS A 227 -11.26 -13.13 13.70
CA CYS A 227 -10.51 -14.39 13.85
C CYS A 227 -9.15 -14.24 14.55
N LEU A 228 -8.70 -13.03 14.82
CA LEU A 228 -7.45 -12.67 15.51
C LEU A 228 -6.14 -13.14 14.82
N VAL A 229 -6.21 -13.68 13.60
CA VAL A 229 -5.05 -14.24 12.87
C VAL A 229 -4.02 -13.17 12.52
N CYS A 230 -4.47 -11.94 12.19
CA CYS A 230 -3.60 -10.84 11.77
C CYS A 230 -3.12 -9.99 12.96
N ALA A 231 -2.84 -10.62 14.10
CA ALA A 231 -2.32 -9.93 15.27
C ALA A 231 -0.87 -9.44 15.01
N CYS A 232 -0.63 -8.18 15.35
CA CYS A 232 0.66 -7.52 15.31
C CYS A 232 1.01 -7.09 16.74
N ASP A 233 2.23 -7.39 17.19
CA ASP A 233 2.70 -7.02 18.52
C ASP A 233 3.06 -5.53 18.56
N MET A 234 2.68 -4.86 19.66
CA MET A 234 2.86 -3.43 19.84
C MET A 234 3.91 -3.15 20.92
N ALA A 235 4.55 -1.98 20.85
CA ALA A 235 5.62 -1.59 21.78
C ALA A 235 5.18 -1.53 23.25
N ASP A 236 3.89 -1.34 23.53
CA ASP A 236 3.31 -1.36 24.87
C ASP A 236 2.98 -2.76 25.39
N GLY A 237 3.35 -3.81 24.65
CA GLY A 237 3.05 -5.21 24.96
C GLY A 237 1.63 -5.66 24.61
N SER A 238 0.79 -4.78 24.05
CA SER A 238 -0.54 -5.14 23.56
C SER A 238 -0.46 -5.77 22.16
N ARG A 239 -1.60 -6.27 21.66
CA ARG A 239 -1.76 -6.74 20.29
C ARG A 239 -2.86 -6.00 19.59
N LYS A 240 -2.56 -5.51 18.39
CA LYS A 240 -3.54 -4.92 17.46
C LYS A 240 -3.74 -5.83 16.25
N HIS A 241 -4.90 -5.73 15.61
CA HIS A 241 -5.23 -6.55 14.44
C HIS A 241 -5.10 -5.72 13.17
N VAL A 242 -4.16 -6.06 12.30
CA VAL A 242 -3.87 -5.33 11.06
C VAL A 242 -5.13 -5.08 10.22
N CYS A 243 -6.08 -6.01 10.17
CA CYS A 243 -7.31 -5.84 9.38
C CYS A 243 -8.37 -4.91 9.97
N LYS A 244 -8.27 -4.58 11.29
CA LYS A 244 -9.28 -3.78 12.01
C LYS A 244 -8.69 -2.49 12.56
N ASP A 245 -7.55 -2.61 13.25
CA ASP A 245 -6.89 -1.50 13.96
C ASP A 245 -5.87 -0.81 13.06
N GLY A 246 -5.28 -1.55 12.06
CA GLY A 246 -4.40 -1.10 11.00
C GLY A 246 -5.10 -1.10 9.63
N PRO A 247 -4.35 -1.29 8.53
CA PRO A 247 -2.95 -1.71 8.45
C PRO A 247 -1.93 -0.63 8.82
N VAL A 248 -2.34 0.64 8.82
CA VAL A 248 -1.45 1.76 9.12
C VAL A 248 -1.40 2.02 10.62
N PHE A 249 -0.17 2.13 11.15
CA PHE A 249 0.13 2.44 12.54
C PHE A 249 1.18 3.55 12.63
N ASP A 250 1.21 4.27 13.74
CA ASP A 250 2.38 5.08 14.09
C ASP A 250 3.57 4.12 14.29
N SER A 251 4.71 4.43 13.71
CA SER A 251 5.90 3.58 13.77
C SER A 251 6.40 3.36 15.20
N LYS A 252 6.11 4.28 16.14
CA LYS A 252 6.45 4.18 17.56
C LYS A 252 5.59 3.18 18.33
N GLU A 253 4.40 2.87 17.80
CA GLU A 253 3.51 1.90 18.43
C GLU A 253 3.88 0.44 18.09
N VAL A 254 4.67 0.20 17.03
CA VAL A 254 5.01 -1.15 16.54
C VAL A 254 6.17 -1.74 17.33
N ASP A 255 6.04 -3.00 17.76
CA ASP A 255 7.19 -3.76 18.26
C ASP A 255 8.04 -4.26 17.08
N TRP A 256 9.17 -3.62 16.89
CA TRP A 256 10.13 -3.95 15.83
C TRP A 256 11.00 -5.17 16.13
N ASN A 257 10.89 -5.76 17.32
CA ASN A 257 11.70 -6.90 17.76
C ASN A 257 10.92 -8.21 17.82
N ALA A 258 9.59 -8.15 17.66
CA ALA A 258 8.70 -9.31 17.60
C ALA A 258 8.74 -10.05 16.24
#